data_accedc133f818e33dc48b6df53315f4e
#
_entry.id   accedc133f818e33dc48b6df53315f4e
#
_cell.length_a   1.000
_cell.length_b   1.000
_cell.length_c   1.000
_cell.angle_alpha   90.00
_cell.angle_beta   90.00
_cell.angle_gamma   90.00
#
_symmetry.space_group_name_H-M   'P 1'
#
loop_
_entity.id
_entity.type
_entity.pdbx_description
1 polymer ?
#
loop_
_entity_poly.entity_id
_entity_poly.type
_entity_poly.pdbx_seq_one_letter_code
_entity_poly.pdbx_strand_id
1 'polypeptide(L)'
;LELVEREKPTHLAVSFDPPGGTFRNKLYPLYKANRSETPQLVIDALEPLSAIVRSMDIPVLMVSGFEADDVIGTVARKFASDETDVYMVTPDKDYGQLVAPHIFQYKPGKSGSDNEVLDEAAVCEKWKISSAAQVRDILTLCGDTSDNVPGVQGIGPVGAAKLLSKYGTTDGVYSHISELTPRQQEMLNAARPHIKLSEELVTIRTDVPVDLSLEQMAFRPCCTPALSALLDEYEMPSLKRTLSRIAAASGQEMPEAVQARAMDVETVSPQALSALARENSRAALSLDGGQVYMAAGGKCACAALQEFKALLEDASVIK
;
A
#
# COMPACT_ATOMS: atom_id res chain seq x y z
N LEU A 1 -2.93 8.27 5.67
CA LEU A 1 -3.38 9.66 5.72
C LEU A 1 -2.42 10.58 6.49
N GLU A 2 -1.79 10.12 7.57
CA GLU A 2 -0.79 10.92 8.32
C GLU A 2 0.34 11.45 7.41
N LEU A 3 0.83 10.61 6.49
CA LEU A 3 1.81 11.01 5.49
C LEU A 3 1.28 12.16 4.62
N VAL A 4 0.05 12.04 4.14
CA VAL A 4 -0.60 13.06 3.29
C VAL A 4 -0.76 14.39 4.01
N GLU A 5 -1.17 14.38 5.29
CA GLU A 5 -1.31 15.60 6.09
C GLU A 5 0.02 16.30 6.34
N ARG A 6 1.06 15.50 6.58
CA ARG A 6 2.38 16.02 6.94
C ARG A 6 3.17 16.48 5.74
N GLU A 7 3.28 15.64 4.71
CA GLU A 7 4.15 15.89 3.56
C GLU A 7 3.44 16.63 2.41
N LYS A 8 2.10 16.61 2.38
CA LYS A 8 1.26 17.30 1.37
C LYS A 8 1.72 17.02 -0.07
N PRO A 9 1.81 15.74 -0.46
CA PRO A 9 2.28 15.39 -1.80
C PRO A 9 1.37 15.96 -2.87
N THR A 10 1.94 16.42 -3.96
CA THR A 10 1.19 16.88 -5.15
C THR A 10 0.72 15.72 -6.01
N HIS A 11 1.44 14.61 -5.97
CA HIS A 11 1.15 13.39 -6.72
C HIS A 11 1.29 12.18 -5.80
N LEU A 12 0.46 11.18 -6.00
CA LEU A 12 0.48 9.97 -5.19
C LEU A 12 0.08 8.75 -6.03
N ALA A 13 0.80 7.66 -5.85
CA ALA A 13 0.43 6.35 -6.36
C ALA A 13 0.72 5.29 -5.28
N VAL A 14 -0.01 4.20 -5.29
CA VAL A 14 0.18 3.07 -4.38
C VAL A 14 0.44 1.83 -5.19
N SER A 15 1.45 1.05 -4.82
CA SER A 15 1.74 -0.24 -5.45
C SER A 15 1.53 -1.37 -4.46
N PHE A 16 0.93 -2.46 -4.94
CA PHE A 16 0.81 -3.73 -4.22
C PHE A 16 1.43 -4.85 -5.02
N ASP A 17 1.92 -5.87 -4.32
CA ASP A 17 2.34 -7.10 -4.98
C ASP A 17 1.13 -7.78 -5.63
N PRO A 18 1.23 -8.19 -6.90
CA PRO A 18 0.17 -8.96 -7.53
C PRO A 18 0.08 -10.36 -6.94
N PRO A 19 -1.10 -11.00 -6.99
CA PRO A 19 -1.21 -12.40 -6.63
C PRO A 19 -0.40 -13.27 -7.60
N GLY A 20 0.21 -14.33 -7.07
CA GLY A 20 1.02 -15.27 -7.85
C GLY A 20 2.52 -14.97 -7.78
N GLY A 21 3.28 -15.78 -8.51
CA GLY A 21 4.74 -15.64 -8.54
C GLY A 21 5.23 -14.56 -9.50
N THR A 22 6.43 -14.09 -9.25
CA THR A 22 7.11 -13.09 -10.08
C THR A 22 8.18 -13.73 -10.96
N PHE A 23 8.88 -12.94 -11.77
CA PHE A 23 10.02 -13.43 -12.55
C PHE A 23 11.11 -14.02 -11.63
N ARG A 24 11.27 -13.52 -10.39
CA ARG A 24 12.24 -14.05 -9.42
C ARG A 24 11.94 -15.49 -9.03
N ASN A 25 10.67 -15.86 -8.86
CA ASN A 25 10.29 -17.25 -8.58
C ASN A 25 10.56 -18.18 -9.78
N LYS A 26 10.46 -17.65 -11.01
CA LYS A 26 10.80 -18.42 -12.24
C LYS A 26 12.31 -18.65 -12.35
N LEU A 27 13.11 -17.64 -11.97
CA LEU A 27 14.58 -17.73 -11.96
C LEU A 27 15.09 -18.62 -10.83
N TYR A 28 14.49 -18.50 -9.65
CA TYR A 28 14.89 -19.22 -8.46
C TYR A 28 13.67 -19.67 -7.66
N PRO A 29 13.25 -20.94 -7.80
CA PRO A 29 12.05 -21.47 -7.13
C PRO A 29 12.09 -21.37 -5.58
N LEU A 30 13.28 -21.26 -5.00
CA LEU A 30 13.45 -21.09 -3.56
C LEU A 30 13.40 -19.61 -3.08
N TYR A 31 13.21 -18.66 -4.00
CA TYR A 31 13.04 -17.26 -3.67
C TYR A 31 11.85 -17.05 -2.73
N LYS A 32 12.09 -16.42 -1.59
CA LYS A 32 11.10 -16.19 -0.50
C LYS A 32 10.47 -17.48 0.09
N ALA A 33 11.03 -18.68 -0.20
CA ALA A 33 10.48 -19.94 0.27
C ALA A 33 10.54 -20.13 1.81
N ASN A 34 11.36 -19.33 2.50
CA ASN A 34 11.46 -19.29 3.95
C ASN A 34 10.46 -18.34 4.63
N ARG A 35 9.66 -17.59 3.85
CA ARG A 35 8.61 -16.74 4.39
C ARG A 35 7.37 -17.58 4.71
N SER A 36 6.70 -17.25 5.82
CA SER A 36 5.38 -17.83 6.11
C SER A 36 4.36 -17.37 5.07
N GLU A 37 3.36 -18.19 4.85
CA GLU A 37 2.22 -17.82 3.99
C GLU A 37 1.53 -16.56 4.53
N THR A 38 1.11 -15.70 3.62
CA THR A 38 0.33 -14.51 3.97
C THR A 38 -1.00 -14.94 4.58
N PRO A 39 -1.36 -14.47 5.79
CA PRO A 39 -2.64 -14.80 6.40
C PRO A 39 -3.82 -14.47 5.48
N GLN A 40 -4.81 -15.36 5.41
CA GLN A 40 -5.97 -15.21 4.51
C GLN A 40 -6.66 -13.86 4.69
N LEU A 41 -6.82 -13.38 5.93
CA LEU A 41 -7.42 -12.06 6.22
C LEU A 41 -6.68 -10.89 5.55
N VAL A 42 -5.36 -10.97 5.38
CA VAL A 42 -4.57 -9.94 4.67
C VAL A 42 -4.86 -10.01 3.17
N ILE A 43 -4.95 -11.23 2.63
CA ILE A 43 -5.28 -11.43 1.21
C ILE A 43 -6.69 -10.89 0.92
N ASP A 44 -7.66 -11.22 1.77
CA ASP A 44 -9.06 -10.78 1.64
C ASP A 44 -9.21 -9.26 1.79
N ALA A 45 -8.31 -8.60 2.54
CA ALA A 45 -8.33 -7.15 2.72
C ALA A 45 -7.74 -6.36 1.54
N LEU A 46 -7.00 -6.99 0.62
CA LEU A 46 -6.31 -6.28 -0.47
C LEU A 46 -7.29 -5.60 -1.44
N GLU A 47 -8.36 -6.29 -1.84
CA GLU A 47 -9.34 -5.70 -2.76
C GLU A 47 -10.15 -4.57 -2.12
N PRO A 48 -10.73 -4.72 -0.91
CA PRO A 48 -11.32 -3.61 -0.17
C PRO A 48 -10.39 -2.41 -0.01
N LEU A 49 -9.13 -2.63 0.38
CA LEU A 49 -8.15 -1.58 0.53
C LEU A 49 -7.85 -0.89 -0.81
N SER A 50 -7.69 -1.66 -1.87
CA SER A 50 -7.49 -1.13 -3.23
C SER A 50 -8.69 -0.31 -3.70
N ALA A 51 -9.92 -0.75 -3.40
CA ALA A 51 -11.14 -0.01 -3.73
C ALA A 51 -11.19 1.34 -2.98
N ILE A 52 -10.84 1.37 -1.70
CA ILE A 52 -10.75 2.61 -0.90
C ILE A 52 -9.72 3.55 -1.52
N VAL A 53 -8.51 3.06 -1.83
CA VAL A 53 -7.43 3.88 -2.41
C VAL A 53 -7.84 4.45 -3.77
N ARG A 54 -8.43 3.63 -4.65
CA ARG A 54 -8.95 4.09 -5.96
C ARG A 54 -10.07 5.12 -5.80
N SER A 55 -10.94 4.96 -4.79
CA SER A 55 -12.02 5.92 -4.49
C SER A 55 -11.51 7.25 -3.96
N MET A 56 -10.23 7.33 -3.56
CA MET A 56 -9.52 8.57 -3.24
C MET A 56 -8.85 9.20 -4.46
N ASP A 57 -9.12 8.69 -5.66
CA ASP A 57 -8.48 9.10 -6.93
C ASP A 57 -6.96 8.89 -6.93
N ILE A 58 -6.51 7.82 -6.24
CA ILE A 58 -5.10 7.42 -6.18
C ILE A 58 -4.92 6.18 -7.05
N PRO A 59 -4.03 6.20 -8.05
CA PRO A 59 -3.71 5.02 -8.84
C PRO A 59 -3.17 3.88 -7.98
N VAL A 60 -3.76 2.70 -8.15
CA VAL A 60 -3.28 1.45 -7.55
C VAL A 60 -2.59 0.64 -8.62
N LEU A 61 -1.31 0.41 -8.46
CA LEU A 61 -0.43 -0.24 -9.41
C LEU A 61 -0.18 -1.68 -8.99
N MET A 62 -0.49 -2.62 -9.87
CA MET A 62 -0.15 -4.04 -9.76
C MET A 62 0.18 -4.56 -11.15
N VAL A 63 1.40 -5.05 -11.35
CA VAL A 63 1.84 -5.58 -12.64
C VAL A 63 2.20 -7.05 -12.50
N SER A 64 1.45 -7.91 -13.16
CA SER A 64 1.68 -9.37 -13.10
C SER A 64 3.11 -9.74 -13.49
N GLY A 65 3.74 -10.59 -12.69
CA GLY A 65 5.11 -11.06 -12.91
C GLY A 65 6.21 -10.18 -12.34
N PHE A 66 5.87 -9.02 -11.76
CA PHE A 66 6.80 -8.10 -11.08
C PHE A 66 6.36 -7.86 -9.65
N GLU A 67 7.29 -7.51 -8.78
CA GLU A 67 6.98 -7.10 -7.40
C GLU A 67 6.64 -5.60 -7.33
N ALA A 68 5.98 -5.18 -6.26
CA ALA A 68 5.68 -3.78 -6.01
C ALA A 68 6.94 -2.90 -6.08
N ASP A 69 8.08 -3.43 -5.62
CA ASP A 69 9.37 -2.76 -5.61
C ASP A 69 9.84 -2.41 -7.02
N ASP A 70 9.66 -3.34 -7.99
CA ASP A 70 10.01 -3.12 -9.40
C ASP A 70 9.11 -2.04 -10.02
N VAL A 71 7.82 -2.05 -9.69
CA VAL A 71 6.86 -1.05 -10.16
C VAL A 71 7.21 0.33 -9.59
N ILE A 72 7.48 0.42 -8.29
CA ILE A 72 7.87 1.68 -7.63
C ILE A 72 9.19 2.19 -8.18
N GLY A 73 10.19 1.31 -8.36
CA GLY A 73 11.47 1.67 -8.96
C GLY A 73 11.34 2.22 -10.37
N THR A 74 10.47 1.62 -11.18
CA THR A 74 10.16 2.08 -12.54
C THR A 74 9.49 3.45 -12.52
N VAL A 75 8.47 3.63 -11.68
CA VAL A 75 7.75 4.91 -11.54
C VAL A 75 8.71 6.00 -11.06
N ALA A 76 9.55 5.71 -10.07
CA ALA A 76 10.51 6.67 -9.55
C ALA A 76 11.49 7.13 -10.64
N ARG A 77 12.06 6.20 -11.43
CA ARG A 77 12.96 6.54 -12.54
C ARG A 77 12.28 7.28 -13.69
N LYS A 78 11.00 6.97 -13.95
CA LYS A 78 10.24 7.58 -15.04
C LYS A 78 9.90 9.05 -14.78
N PHE A 79 9.63 9.44 -13.53
CA PHE A 79 9.08 10.75 -13.20
C PHE A 79 10.04 11.67 -12.44
N ALA A 80 11.15 11.17 -11.92
CA ALA A 80 12.16 12.02 -11.29
C ALA A 80 12.80 12.96 -12.33
N SER A 81 12.84 14.26 -12.00
CA SER A 81 13.40 15.30 -12.86
C SER A 81 13.77 16.53 -12.01
N ASP A 82 14.40 17.54 -12.61
CA ASP A 82 14.69 18.81 -11.94
C ASP A 82 13.44 19.53 -11.38
N GLU A 83 12.25 19.17 -11.89
CA GLU A 83 10.97 19.73 -11.45
C GLU A 83 10.18 18.80 -10.52
N THR A 84 10.63 17.54 -10.36
CA THR A 84 9.86 16.51 -9.64
C THR A 84 10.75 15.66 -8.77
N ASP A 85 10.62 15.85 -7.46
CA ASP A 85 11.20 14.97 -6.45
C ASP A 85 10.29 13.78 -6.18
N VAL A 86 10.83 12.57 -6.22
CA VAL A 86 10.10 11.32 -5.97
C VAL A 86 10.54 10.71 -4.65
N TYR A 87 9.58 10.46 -3.78
CA TYR A 87 9.79 9.83 -2.48
C TYR A 87 9.22 8.42 -2.48
N MET A 88 10.07 7.42 -2.42
CA MET A 88 9.69 6.01 -2.26
C MET A 88 9.42 5.72 -0.79
N VAL A 89 8.15 5.60 -0.41
CA VAL A 89 7.74 5.42 0.99
C VAL A 89 7.80 3.95 1.37
N THR A 90 8.92 3.55 1.98
CA THR A 90 9.16 2.16 2.36
C THR A 90 10.24 2.04 3.44
N PRO A 91 10.10 1.15 4.44
CA PRO A 91 11.18 0.83 5.38
C PRO A 91 12.23 -0.09 4.80
N ASP A 92 12.01 -0.68 3.61
CA ASP A 92 12.89 -1.68 3.03
C ASP A 92 14.25 -1.07 2.64
N LYS A 93 15.32 -1.74 3.11
CA LYS A 93 16.70 -1.32 2.89
C LYS A 93 17.14 -1.39 1.41
N ASP A 94 16.49 -2.27 0.64
CA ASP A 94 16.89 -2.59 -0.72
C ASP A 94 16.62 -1.42 -1.68
N TYR A 95 15.65 -0.57 -1.33
CA TYR A 95 15.37 0.67 -2.08
C TYR A 95 16.52 1.68 -2.08
N GLY A 96 17.50 1.52 -1.20
CA GLY A 96 18.73 2.32 -1.25
C GLY A 96 19.42 2.27 -2.60
N GLN A 97 19.31 1.17 -3.37
CA GLN A 97 19.90 1.04 -4.72
C GLN A 97 19.27 1.95 -5.77
N LEU A 98 18.06 2.46 -5.51
CA LEU A 98 17.31 3.32 -6.42
C LEU A 98 17.55 4.81 -6.18
N VAL A 99 18.05 5.16 -4.98
CA VAL A 99 18.28 6.56 -4.59
C VAL A 99 19.27 7.21 -5.54
N ALA A 100 18.91 8.41 -6.01
CA ALA A 100 19.65 9.18 -7.02
C ALA A 100 19.20 10.66 -6.92
N PRO A 101 19.74 11.58 -7.71
CA PRO A 101 19.18 12.91 -7.82
C PRO A 101 17.66 12.87 -8.05
N HIS A 102 16.90 13.62 -7.26
CA HIS A 102 15.43 13.68 -7.28
C HIS A 102 14.69 12.36 -6.95
N ILE A 103 15.39 11.33 -6.45
CA ILE A 103 14.80 10.07 -5.95
C ILE A 103 15.29 9.81 -4.55
N PHE A 104 14.36 9.83 -3.60
CA PHE A 104 14.63 9.69 -2.17
C PHE A 104 13.93 8.45 -1.62
N GLN A 105 14.54 7.82 -0.62
CA GLN A 105 13.83 6.83 0.19
C GLN A 105 13.28 7.51 1.43
N TYR A 106 11.97 7.41 1.63
CA TYR A 106 11.27 7.89 2.81
C TYR A 106 10.92 6.71 3.71
N LYS A 107 11.48 6.67 4.90
CA LYS A 107 11.20 5.63 5.90
C LYS A 107 10.28 6.18 6.97
N PRO A 108 9.03 5.68 7.02
CA PRO A 108 8.14 6.04 8.12
C PRO A 108 8.75 5.63 9.46
N GLY A 109 8.74 6.55 10.41
CA GLY A 109 9.17 6.26 11.78
C GLY A 109 8.24 5.24 12.44
N LYS A 110 8.79 4.40 13.30
CA LYS A 110 7.97 3.57 14.20
C LYS A 110 7.34 4.48 15.25
N SER A 111 6.23 4.04 15.87
CA SER A 111 5.49 4.82 16.87
C SER A 111 6.43 5.57 17.83
N GLY A 112 6.43 6.91 17.76
CA GLY A 112 7.27 7.79 18.60
C GLY A 112 8.68 8.10 18.06
N SER A 113 9.06 7.63 16.87
CA SER A 113 10.32 8.01 16.20
C SER A 113 10.05 8.93 15.00
N ASP A 114 11.02 9.79 14.67
CA ASP A 114 10.99 10.63 13.48
C ASP A 114 11.09 9.80 12.21
N ASN A 115 10.55 10.34 11.11
CA ASN A 115 10.73 9.76 9.79
C ASN A 115 12.14 10.07 9.29
N GLU A 116 12.68 9.17 8.50
CA GLU A 116 14.00 9.30 7.90
C GLU A 116 13.85 9.47 6.39
N VAL A 117 14.39 10.55 5.83
CA VAL A 117 14.55 10.73 4.38
C VAL A 117 15.99 10.46 4.03
N LEU A 118 16.21 9.48 3.16
CA LEU A 118 17.53 9.10 2.69
C LEU A 118 17.75 9.62 1.28
N ASP A 119 18.69 10.53 1.13
CA ASP A 119 19.33 10.90 -0.12
C ASP A 119 20.55 10.01 -0.40
N GLU A 120 21.25 10.25 -1.51
CA GLU A 120 22.43 9.46 -1.88
C GLU A 120 23.54 9.54 -0.82
N ALA A 121 23.77 10.71 -0.23
CA ALA A 121 24.80 10.90 0.79
C ALA A 121 24.48 10.06 2.05
N ALA A 122 23.23 10.08 2.52
CA ALA A 122 22.78 9.30 3.65
C ALA A 122 22.87 7.79 3.39
N VAL A 123 22.49 7.33 2.20
CA VAL A 123 22.65 5.92 1.78
C VAL A 123 24.12 5.55 1.77
N CYS A 124 24.98 6.35 1.16
CA CYS A 124 26.41 6.09 1.10
C CYS A 124 27.05 6.04 2.48
N GLU A 125 26.68 6.95 3.37
CA GLU A 125 27.17 6.94 4.77
C GLU A 125 26.71 5.69 5.52
N LYS A 126 25.44 5.33 5.39
CA LYS A 126 24.85 4.17 6.07
C LYS A 126 25.50 2.85 5.66
N TRP A 127 25.73 2.67 4.38
CA TRP A 127 26.30 1.43 3.84
C TRP A 127 27.81 1.44 3.73
N LYS A 128 28.50 2.59 3.96
CA LYS A 128 29.94 2.81 3.78
C LYS A 128 30.39 2.52 2.35
N ILE A 129 29.67 3.06 1.40
CA ILE A 129 29.87 2.93 -0.05
C ILE A 129 30.04 4.32 -0.69
N SER A 130 30.48 4.38 -1.94
CA SER A 130 30.73 5.63 -2.67
C SER A 130 29.58 6.07 -3.58
N SER A 131 28.62 5.20 -3.84
CA SER A 131 27.41 5.48 -4.63
C SER A 131 26.25 4.60 -4.15
N ALA A 132 25.05 5.15 -4.14
CA ALA A 132 23.83 4.43 -3.76
C ALA A 132 23.59 3.17 -4.62
N ALA A 133 23.97 3.19 -5.90
CA ALA A 133 23.89 2.03 -6.79
C ALA A 133 24.66 0.80 -6.27
N GLN A 134 25.70 1.00 -5.45
CA GLN A 134 26.46 -0.12 -4.84
C GLN A 134 25.68 -0.88 -3.76
N VAL A 135 24.50 -0.40 -3.32
CA VAL A 135 23.62 -1.18 -2.44
C VAL A 135 23.26 -2.51 -3.12
N ARG A 136 22.98 -2.51 -4.42
CA ARG A 136 22.78 -3.75 -5.19
C ARG A 136 23.98 -4.69 -5.09
N ASP A 137 25.21 -4.17 -5.25
CA ASP A 137 26.42 -4.97 -5.16
C ASP A 137 26.66 -5.51 -3.73
N ILE A 138 26.33 -4.72 -2.70
CA ILE A 138 26.34 -5.21 -1.29
C ILE A 138 25.42 -6.41 -1.15
N LEU A 139 24.15 -6.27 -1.60
CA LEU A 139 23.16 -7.33 -1.50
C LEU A 139 23.55 -8.57 -2.32
N THR A 140 24.16 -8.36 -3.50
CA THR A 140 24.68 -9.44 -4.33
C THR A 140 25.77 -10.24 -3.59
N LEU A 141 26.72 -9.55 -2.96
CA LEU A 141 27.82 -10.21 -2.26
C LEU A 141 27.40 -10.82 -0.94
N CYS A 142 26.56 -10.16 -0.15
CA CYS A 142 26.17 -10.72 1.16
C CYS A 142 24.91 -11.61 1.10
N GLY A 143 24.16 -11.59 0.00
CA GLY A 143 22.86 -12.24 -0.12
C GLY A 143 21.78 -11.54 0.69
N ASP A 144 20.57 -12.07 0.64
CA ASP A 144 19.46 -11.66 1.50
C ASP A 144 18.77 -12.89 2.12
N THR A 145 18.92 -13.06 3.42
CA THR A 145 18.32 -14.18 4.15
C THR A 145 16.80 -14.04 4.24
N SER A 146 16.26 -12.83 4.24
CA SER A 146 14.80 -12.62 4.30
C SER A 146 14.11 -13.08 3.02
N ASP A 147 14.79 -12.97 1.89
CA ASP A 147 14.30 -13.37 0.57
C ASP A 147 14.91 -14.69 0.07
N ASN A 148 15.69 -15.34 0.95
CA ASN A 148 16.37 -16.56 0.61
C ASN A 148 17.30 -16.45 -0.61
N VAL A 149 17.94 -15.27 -0.77
CA VAL A 149 18.89 -15.02 -1.84
C VAL A 149 20.29 -15.46 -1.38
N PRO A 150 20.95 -16.37 -2.10
CA PRO A 150 22.30 -16.79 -1.74
C PRO A 150 23.30 -15.65 -1.94
N GLY A 151 24.27 -15.53 -1.03
CA GLY A 151 25.39 -14.61 -1.15
C GLY A 151 26.72 -15.35 -1.10
N VAL A 152 27.80 -14.63 -0.94
CA VAL A 152 29.14 -15.21 -0.68
C VAL A 152 29.23 -15.58 0.79
N GLN A 153 29.28 -16.88 1.09
CA GLN A 153 29.33 -17.37 2.46
C GLN A 153 30.52 -16.76 3.21
N GLY A 154 30.24 -16.13 4.35
CA GLY A 154 31.24 -15.46 5.19
C GLY A 154 31.55 -14.00 4.80
N ILE A 155 30.90 -13.46 3.79
CA ILE A 155 30.92 -12.03 3.44
C ILE A 155 29.59 -11.41 3.87
N GLY A 156 29.62 -10.62 4.94
CA GLY A 156 28.48 -9.79 5.35
C GLY A 156 28.61 -8.36 4.82
N PRO A 157 27.63 -7.47 5.13
CA PRO A 157 27.58 -6.11 4.58
C PRO A 157 28.87 -5.30 4.78
N VAL A 158 29.50 -5.40 5.93
CA VAL A 158 30.77 -4.70 6.21
C VAL A 158 31.92 -5.24 5.35
N GLY A 159 31.95 -6.56 5.13
CA GLY A 159 32.95 -7.19 4.27
C GLY A 159 32.74 -6.81 2.80
N ALA A 160 31.49 -6.82 2.34
CA ALA A 160 31.10 -6.39 1.00
C ALA A 160 31.45 -4.91 0.77
N ALA A 161 31.11 -4.01 1.70
CA ALA A 161 31.45 -2.60 1.60
C ALA A 161 32.97 -2.35 1.46
N LYS A 162 33.81 -3.07 2.21
CA LYS A 162 35.27 -2.99 2.10
C LYS A 162 35.77 -3.45 0.73
N LEU A 163 35.20 -4.49 0.16
CA LEU A 163 35.56 -4.96 -1.19
C LEU A 163 35.14 -3.93 -2.24
N LEU A 164 33.92 -3.41 -2.14
CA LEU A 164 33.38 -2.44 -3.08
C LEU A 164 34.09 -1.07 -3.00
N SER A 165 34.54 -0.66 -1.82
CA SER A 165 35.36 0.56 -1.69
C SER A 165 36.70 0.49 -2.46
N LYS A 166 37.23 -0.72 -2.68
CA LYS A 166 38.48 -0.93 -3.40
C LYS A 166 38.24 -1.22 -4.90
N TYR A 167 37.24 -2.01 -5.21
CA TYR A 167 37.03 -2.57 -6.55
C TYR A 167 35.79 -2.07 -7.27
N GLY A 168 35.00 -1.22 -6.62
CA GLY A 168 33.84 -0.53 -7.20
C GLY A 168 32.57 -1.37 -7.30
N THR A 169 32.63 -2.50 -7.97
CA THR A 169 31.46 -3.35 -8.27
C THR A 169 31.75 -4.82 -7.94
N THR A 170 30.71 -5.65 -7.91
CA THR A 170 30.85 -7.12 -7.79
C THR A 170 31.75 -7.68 -8.90
N ASP A 171 31.55 -7.25 -10.15
CA ASP A 171 32.41 -7.67 -11.25
C ASP A 171 33.86 -7.19 -11.07
N GLY A 172 34.06 -5.98 -10.53
CA GLY A 172 35.39 -5.47 -10.16
C GLY A 172 36.08 -6.35 -9.12
N VAL A 173 35.35 -6.80 -8.08
CA VAL A 173 35.88 -7.73 -7.08
C VAL A 173 36.32 -9.05 -7.73
N TYR A 174 35.51 -9.63 -8.61
CA TYR A 174 35.85 -10.86 -9.31
C TYR A 174 37.00 -10.72 -10.30
N SER A 175 37.14 -9.54 -10.94
CA SER A 175 38.24 -9.26 -11.86
C SER A 175 39.59 -9.14 -11.15
N HIS A 176 39.59 -8.75 -9.87
CA HIS A 176 40.77 -8.60 -9.04
C HIS A 176 40.91 -9.68 -7.96
N ILE A 177 40.27 -10.83 -8.16
CA ILE A 177 40.21 -11.89 -7.15
C ILE A 177 41.60 -12.37 -6.69
N SER A 178 42.60 -12.34 -7.60
CA SER A 178 43.99 -12.72 -7.28
C SER A 178 44.70 -11.80 -6.29
N GLU A 179 44.21 -10.58 -6.09
CA GLU A 179 44.74 -9.62 -5.10
C GLU A 179 44.18 -9.86 -3.67
N LEU A 180 43.17 -10.70 -3.56
CA LEU A 180 42.51 -10.98 -2.28
C LEU A 180 43.26 -12.05 -1.47
N THR A 181 42.91 -12.14 -0.19
CA THR A 181 43.45 -13.20 0.66
C THR A 181 43.01 -14.59 0.15
N PRO A 182 43.81 -15.65 0.37
CA PRO A 182 43.42 -17.02 -0.08
C PRO A 182 42.04 -17.43 0.38
N ARG A 183 41.66 -17.10 1.63
CA ARG A 183 40.32 -17.34 2.16
C ARG A 183 39.22 -16.61 1.38
N GLN A 184 39.42 -15.33 1.06
CA GLN A 184 38.43 -14.57 0.27
C GLN A 184 38.32 -15.10 -1.16
N GLN A 185 39.45 -15.52 -1.75
CA GLN A 185 39.43 -16.16 -3.07
C GLN A 185 38.62 -17.45 -3.06
N GLU A 186 38.80 -18.30 -2.04
CA GLU A 186 38.04 -19.53 -1.87
C GLU A 186 36.54 -19.26 -1.76
N MET A 187 36.16 -18.33 -0.88
CA MET A 187 34.76 -17.95 -0.65
C MET A 187 34.08 -17.41 -1.92
N LEU A 188 34.74 -16.50 -2.64
CA LEU A 188 34.25 -15.90 -3.89
C LEU A 188 34.16 -16.94 -5.01
N ASN A 189 35.18 -17.81 -5.14
CA ASN A 189 35.15 -18.88 -6.15
C ASN A 189 34.02 -19.90 -5.88
N ALA A 190 33.75 -20.22 -4.62
CA ALA A 190 32.63 -21.07 -4.25
C ALA A 190 31.26 -20.45 -4.62
N ALA A 191 31.12 -19.11 -4.52
CA ALA A 191 29.90 -18.39 -4.87
C ALA A 191 29.76 -18.11 -6.39
N ARG A 192 30.82 -18.24 -7.19
CA ARG A 192 30.85 -17.94 -8.61
C ARG A 192 29.69 -18.57 -9.42
N PRO A 193 29.26 -19.80 -9.17
CA PRO A 193 28.16 -20.42 -9.91
C PRO A 193 26.80 -19.73 -9.77
N HIS A 194 26.56 -19.01 -8.66
CA HIS A 194 25.25 -18.43 -8.35
C HIS A 194 25.28 -16.91 -8.20
N ILE A 195 26.46 -16.24 -8.24
CA ILE A 195 26.53 -14.81 -7.97
C ILE A 195 25.74 -13.95 -8.96
N LYS A 196 25.68 -14.36 -10.23
CA LYS A 196 24.86 -13.66 -11.24
C LYS A 196 23.37 -13.82 -10.98
N LEU A 197 22.94 -15.02 -10.55
CA LEU A 197 21.57 -15.23 -10.11
C LEU A 197 21.24 -14.33 -8.90
N SER A 198 22.15 -14.25 -7.92
CA SER A 198 21.96 -13.38 -6.76
C SER A 198 21.83 -11.92 -7.17
N GLU A 199 22.65 -11.43 -8.10
CA GLU A 199 22.57 -10.09 -8.65
C GLU A 199 21.19 -9.83 -9.28
N GLU A 200 20.69 -10.76 -10.10
CA GLU A 200 19.36 -10.62 -10.72
C GLU A 200 18.23 -10.61 -9.69
N LEU A 201 18.33 -11.44 -8.64
CA LEU A 201 17.31 -11.53 -7.61
C LEU A 201 17.22 -10.28 -6.72
N VAL A 202 18.36 -9.65 -6.38
CA VAL A 202 18.37 -8.45 -5.54
C VAL A 202 18.18 -7.15 -6.33
N THR A 203 18.28 -7.20 -7.65
CA THR A 203 18.11 -6.02 -8.48
C THR A 203 16.64 -5.65 -8.58
N ILE A 204 16.30 -4.44 -8.17
CA ILE A 204 14.99 -3.85 -8.42
C ILE A 204 14.93 -3.39 -9.87
N ARG A 205 13.97 -3.94 -10.64
CA ARG A 205 13.79 -3.58 -12.04
C ARG A 205 13.21 -2.17 -12.16
N THR A 206 13.63 -1.46 -13.21
CA THR A 206 13.16 -0.09 -13.49
C THR A 206 12.62 0.05 -14.91
N ASP A 207 12.29 -1.08 -15.52
CA ASP A 207 11.81 -1.21 -16.91
C ASP A 207 10.48 -1.95 -17.00
N VAL A 208 9.71 -1.97 -15.89
CA VAL A 208 8.38 -2.60 -15.85
C VAL A 208 7.43 -1.84 -16.79
N PRO A 209 6.61 -2.53 -17.59
CA PRO A 209 5.67 -1.87 -18.49
C PRO A 209 4.51 -1.24 -17.71
N VAL A 210 4.74 -0.04 -17.16
CA VAL A 210 3.74 0.75 -16.43
C VAL A 210 3.21 1.85 -17.34
N ASP A 211 1.93 1.76 -17.69
CA ASP A 211 1.19 2.82 -18.38
C ASP A 211 0.60 3.78 -17.36
N LEU A 212 1.34 4.84 -17.07
CA LEU A 212 1.00 5.83 -16.05
C LEU A 212 1.55 7.18 -16.48
N SER A 213 0.77 8.25 -16.31
CA SER A 213 1.19 9.63 -16.49
C SER A 213 1.25 10.38 -15.16
N LEU A 214 1.97 11.51 -15.14
CA LEU A 214 2.03 12.36 -13.95
C LEU A 214 0.63 12.91 -13.60
N GLU A 215 -0.16 13.28 -14.62
CA GLU A 215 -1.52 13.78 -14.43
C GLU A 215 -2.45 12.78 -13.73
N GLN A 216 -2.30 11.49 -14.04
CA GLN A 216 -3.08 10.43 -13.39
C GLN A 216 -2.71 10.24 -11.91
N MET A 217 -1.54 10.69 -11.49
CA MET A 217 -1.09 10.66 -10.10
C MET A 217 -1.39 11.96 -9.35
N ALA A 218 -1.89 13.01 -10.03
CA ALA A 218 -2.19 14.29 -9.40
C ALA A 218 -3.17 14.09 -8.24
N PHE A 219 -2.70 14.31 -7.02
CA PHE A 219 -3.45 14.00 -5.82
C PHE A 219 -4.20 15.23 -5.29
N ARG A 220 -5.51 15.07 -5.14
CA ARG A 220 -6.37 16.08 -4.52
C ARG A 220 -7.20 15.41 -3.43
N PRO A 221 -6.91 15.70 -2.16
CA PRO A 221 -7.68 15.11 -1.07
C PRO A 221 -9.17 15.39 -1.24
N CYS A 222 -9.96 14.35 -1.36
CA CYS A 222 -11.41 14.47 -1.49
C CYS A 222 -12.11 13.38 -0.67
N CYS A 223 -13.37 13.64 -0.30
CA CYS A 223 -14.23 12.62 0.30
C CYS A 223 -15.50 12.55 -0.55
N THR A 224 -15.44 11.81 -1.64
CA THR A 224 -16.58 11.64 -2.54
C THR A 224 -17.73 10.88 -1.87
N PRO A 225 -18.98 11.01 -2.32
CA PRO A 225 -20.10 10.20 -1.81
C PRO A 225 -19.83 8.69 -1.93
N ALA A 226 -19.16 8.24 -2.99
CA ALA A 226 -18.77 6.84 -3.18
C ALA A 226 -17.75 6.38 -2.14
N LEU A 227 -16.70 7.17 -1.90
CA LEU A 227 -15.74 6.89 -0.84
C LEU A 227 -16.38 6.89 0.53
N SER A 228 -17.26 7.87 0.80
CA SER A 228 -18.01 7.95 2.06
C SER A 228 -18.84 6.70 2.31
N ALA A 229 -19.57 6.21 1.30
CA ALA A 229 -20.39 4.99 1.39
C ALA A 229 -19.52 3.75 1.65
N LEU A 230 -18.37 3.64 0.95
CA LEU A 230 -17.43 2.54 1.13
C LEU A 230 -16.82 2.52 2.54
N LEU A 231 -16.49 3.69 3.08
CA LEU A 231 -15.98 3.81 4.45
C LEU A 231 -17.05 3.51 5.51
N ASP A 232 -18.32 3.77 5.22
CA ASP A 232 -19.44 3.37 6.07
C ASP A 232 -19.65 1.85 6.02
N GLU A 233 -19.56 1.23 4.83
CA GLU A 233 -19.66 -0.23 4.64
C GLU A 233 -18.59 -0.99 5.45
N TYR A 234 -17.35 -0.47 5.44
CA TYR A 234 -16.24 -1.07 6.20
C TYR A 234 -16.10 -0.54 7.63
N GLU A 235 -17.10 0.15 8.15
CA GLU A 235 -17.12 0.68 9.53
C GLU A 235 -15.87 1.51 9.90
N MET A 236 -15.42 2.40 9.00
CA MET A 236 -14.23 3.24 9.15
C MET A 236 -14.54 4.73 9.44
N PRO A 237 -15.29 5.09 10.50
CA PRO A 237 -15.72 6.47 10.73
C PRO A 237 -14.56 7.42 11.08
N SER A 238 -13.48 6.91 11.66
CA SER A 238 -12.30 7.71 11.97
C SER A 238 -11.55 8.12 10.70
N LEU A 239 -11.44 7.22 9.72
CA LEU A 239 -10.83 7.49 8.42
C LEU A 239 -11.63 8.53 7.65
N LYS A 240 -12.96 8.38 7.64
CA LYS A 240 -13.90 9.34 7.02
C LYS A 240 -13.74 10.74 7.60
N ARG A 241 -13.67 10.88 8.94
CA ARG A 241 -13.45 12.18 9.60
C ARG A 241 -12.11 12.80 9.24
N THR A 242 -11.05 11.99 9.18
CA THR A 242 -9.71 12.48 8.82
C THR A 242 -9.67 12.96 7.38
N LEU A 243 -10.24 12.19 6.44
CA LEU A 243 -10.34 12.60 5.03
C LEU A 243 -11.13 13.89 4.85
N SER A 244 -12.28 14.01 5.55
CA SER A 244 -13.09 15.22 5.52
C SER A 244 -12.31 16.45 6.00
N ARG A 245 -11.51 16.29 7.05
CA ARG A 245 -10.65 17.37 7.59
C ARG A 245 -9.54 17.77 6.62
N ILE A 246 -8.88 16.78 5.98
CA ILE A 246 -7.82 17.04 5.01
C ILE A 246 -8.40 17.73 3.76
N ALA A 247 -9.54 17.28 3.25
CA ALA A 247 -10.21 17.87 2.10
C ALA A 247 -10.61 19.34 2.37
N ALA A 248 -11.22 19.60 3.53
CA ALA A 248 -11.59 20.97 3.95
C ALA A 248 -10.36 21.88 4.07
N ALA A 249 -9.24 21.40 4.62
CA ALA A 249 -8.01 22.15 4.71
C ALA A 249 -7.37 22.48 3.36
N SER A 250 -7.70 21.69 2.31
CA SER A 250 -7.24 21.90 0.93
C SER A 250 -8.14 22.82 0.11
N GLY A 251 -9.16 23.43 0.72
CA GLY A 251 -10.08 24.37 0.07
C GLY A 251 -11.07 23.70 -0.91
N GLN A 252 -11.21 22.39 -0.84
CA GLN A 252 -12.25 21.68 -1.59
C GLN A 252 -13.56 21.74 -0.80
N GLU A 253 -14.62 22.21 -1.44
CA GLU A 253 -15.97 22.07 -0.93
C GLU A 253 -16.27 20.58 -0.77
N MET A 254 -16.51 20.18 0.48
CA MET A 254 -17.09 18.86 0.71
C MET A 254 -18.42 18.80 -0.05
N PRO A 255 -18.70 17.70 -0.80
CA PRO A 255 -20.07 17.45 -1.15
C PRO A 255 -20.84 17.50 0.17
N GLU A 256 -21.80 18.41 0.28
CA GLU A 256 -22.68 18.47 1.45
C GLU A 256 -23.01 17.03 1.82
N ALA A 257 -22.69 16.65 3.07
CA ALA A 257 -23.20 15.40 3.61
C ALA A 257 -24.65 15.40 3.19
N VAL A 258 -25.06 14.38 2.45
CA VAL A 258 -26.47 14.27 2.06
C VAL A 258 -27.18 14.40 3.37
N GLN A 259 -27.60 15.64 3.68
CA GLN A 259 -28.45 15.90 4.82
C GLN A 259 -29.57 14.94 4.53
N ALA A 260 -29.77 13.97 5.45
CA ALA A 260 -30.90 13.09 5.37
C ALA A 260 -32.05 14.03 5.09
N ARG A 261 -32.49 14.08 3.82
CA ARG A 261 -33.60 14.93 3.43
C ARG A 261 -34.65 14.56 4.44
N ALA A 262 -35.01 15.52 5.28
CA ALA A 262 -36.18 15.35 6.10
C ALA A 262 -37.28 15.03 5.09
N MET A 263 -37.53 13.75 4.88
CA MET A 263 -38.64 13.36 4.06
C MET A 263 -39.84 13.78 4.88
N ASP A 264 -40.67 14.65 4.30
CA ASP A 264 -42.00 14.90 4.84
C ASP A 264 -42.78 13.60 4.75
N VAL A 265 -42.58 12.75 5.79
CA VAL A 265 -43.18 11.43 5.85
C VAL A 265 -44.44 11.58 6.68
N GLU A 266 -45.58 11.36 6.06
CA GLU A 266 -46.87 11.37 6.77
C GLU A 266 -46.85 10.33 7.91
N THR A 267 -47.06 10.80 9.14
CA THR A 267 -47.15 9.93 10.30
C THR A 267 -48.53 9.30 10.36
N VAL A 268 -48.59 7.98 10.45
CA VAL A 268 -49.82 7.20 10.52
C VAL A 268 -49.85 6.35 11.78
N SER A 269 -51.00 5.72 12.07
CA SER A 269 -51.06 4.77 13.19
C SER A 269 -50.26 3.49 12.93
N PRO A 270 -49.74 2.81 13.96
CA PRO A 270 -49.02 1.53 13.78
C PRO A 270 -49.81 0.48 13.02
N GLN A 271 -51.16 0.46 13.20
CA GLN A 271 -52.05 -0.45 12.49
C GLN A 271 -52.14 -0.12 10.99
N ALA A 272 -52.25 1.15 10.66
CA ALA A 272 -52.28 1.62 9.25
C ALA A 272 -50.94 1.35 8.56
N LEU A 273 -49.81 1.57 9.27
CA LEU A 273 -48.49 1.25 8.75
C LEU A 273 -48.30 -0.25 8.55
N SER A 274 -48.80 -1.08 9.46
CA SER A 274 -48.72 -2.53 9.34
C SER A 274 -49.49 -3.05 8.12
N ALA A 275 -50.63 -2.44 7.77
CA ALA A 275 -51.33 -2.75 6.53
C ALA A 275 -50.51 -2.37 5.28
N LEU A 276 -49.93 -1.17 5.26
CA LEU A 276 -49.06 -0.69 4.15
C LEU A 276 -47.81 -1.56 4.01
N ALA A 277 -47.21 -2.00 5.10
CA ALA A 277 -46.05 -2.88 5.08
C ALA A 277 -46.34 -4.23 4.44
N ARG A 278 -47.53 -4.81 4.72
CA ARG A 278 -47.98 -6.05 4.08
C ARG A 278 -48.28 -5.87 2.61
N GLU A 279 -48.92 -4.79 2.24
CA GLU A 279 -49.21 -4.45 0.83
C GLU A 279 -47.92 -4.30 0.02
N ASN A 280 -46.91 -3.64 0.57
CA ASN A 280 -45.66 -3.42 -0.12
C ASN A 280 -44.62 -4.56 0.09
N SER A 281 -44.94 -5.56 0.94
CA SER A 281 -44.04 -6.66 1.34
C SER A 281 -42.69 -6.21 1.91
N ARG A 282 -42.55 -4.94 2.32
CA ARG A 282 -41.35 -4.33 2.88
C ARG A 282 -41.66 -3.26 3.91
N ALA A 283 -40.85 -3.20 4.95
CA ALA A 283 -40.80 -2.11 5.91
C ALA A 283 -39.37 -1.81 6.34
N ALA A 284 -39.03 -0.54 6.52
CA ALA A 284 -37.79 -0.13 7.18
C ALA A 284 -38.05 0.02 8.67
N LEU A 285 -37.08 -0.37 9.50
CA LEU A 285 -37.16 -0.36 10.95
C LEU A 285 -35.94 0.31 11.57
N SER A 286 -36.15 1.15 12.56
CA SER A 286 -35.11 1.72 13.41
C SER A 286 -35.56 1.65 14.88
N LEU A 287 -34.60 1.45 15.77
CA LEU A 287 -34.80 1.41 17.23
C LEU A 287 -34.02 2.56 17.87
N ASP A 288 -34.71 3.40 18.61
CA ASP A 288 -34.06 4.47 19.37
C ASP A 288 -34.82 4.74 20.68
N GLY A 289 -34.10 4.85 21.80
CA GLY A 289 -34.65 5.20 23.10
C GLY A 289 -35.79 4.30 23.59
N GLY A 290 -35.86 3.02 23.14
CA GLY A 290 -36.93 2.08 23.46
C GLY A 290 -38.20 2.23 22.63
N GLN A 291 -38.19 3.12 21.64
CA GLN A 291 -39.25 3.28 20.64
C GLN A 291 -38.86 2.56 19.36
N VAL A 292 -39.83 2.07 18.64
CA VAL A 292 -39.69 1.50 17.29
C VAL A 292 -40.21 2.52 16.30
N TYR A 293 -39.33 2.93 15.38
CA TYR A 293 -39.67 3.74 14.21
C TYR A 293 -39.78 2.79 13.02
N MET A 294 -40.90 2.82 12.34
CA MET A 294 -41.13 1.98 11.18
C MET A 294 -41.66 2.81 10.01
N ALA A 295 -41.20 2.49 8.79
CA ALA A 295 -41.63 3.16 7.57
C ALA A 295 -42.00 2.15 6.48
N ALA A 296 -43.12 2.37 5.80
CA ALA A 296 -43.55 1.59 4.65
C ALA A 296 -44.44 2.45 3.73
N GLY A 297 -44.34 2.25 2.41
CA GLY A 297 -45.17 2.94 1.43
C GLY A 297 -45.09 4.46 1.51
N GLY A 298 -43.94 5.05 1.88
CA GLY A 298 -43.81 6.52 2.00
C GLY A 298 -44.41 7.12 3.28
N LYS A 299 -44.86 6.31 4.23
CA LYS A 299 -45.43 6.72 5.53
C LYS A 299 -44.63 6.13 6.67
N CYS A 300 -44.71 6.73 7.86
CA CYS A 300 -44.02 6.24 9.04
C CYS A 300 -44.95 6.18 10.27
N ALA A 301 -44.54 5.39 11.26
CA ALA A 301 -45.14 5.36 12.60
C ALA A 301 -44.05 5.14 13.66
N CYS A 302 -44.24 5.73 14.81
CA CYS A 302 -43.40 5.50 15.98
C CYS A 302 -44.31 4.96 17.11
N ALA A 303 -43.94 3.83 17.71
CA ALA A 303 -44.69 3.24 18.83
C ALA A 303 -43.79 2.28 19.64
N ALA A 304 -44.33 1.78 20.75
CA ALA A 304 -43.67 0.74 21.50
C ALA A 304 -43.57 -0.56 20.69
N LEU A 305 -42.54 -1.36 20.93
CA LEU A 305 -42.26 -2.61 20.21
C LEU A 305 -43.49 -3.57 20.15
N GLN A 306 -44.28 -3.59 21.21
CA GLN A 306 -45.48 -4.47 21.30
C GLN A 306 -46.55 -4.14 20.24
N GLU A 307 -46.67 -2.87 19.83
CA GLU A 307 -47.64 -2.45 18.81
C GLU A 307 -47.30 -2.94 17.41
N PHE A 308 -46.03 -3.18 17.16
CA PHE A 308 -45.52 -3.72 15.88
C PHE A 308 -45.28 -5.23 15.91
N LYS A 309 -45.51 -5.91 17.06
CA LYS A 309 -45.18 -7.32 17.22
C LYS A 309 -45.74 -8.20 16.11
N ALA A 310 -47.03 -8.07 15.80
CA ALA A 310 -47.68 -8.86 14.75
C ALA A 310 -47.08 -8.64 13.34
N LEU A 311 -46.53 -7.43 13.05
CA LEU A 311 -45.84 -7.13 11.81
C LEU A 311 -44.42 -7.66 11.82
N LEU A 312 -43.75 -7.59 12.95
CA LEU A 312 -42.36 -8.08 13.10
C LEU A 312 -42.29 -9.62 13.01
N GLU A 313 -43.33 -10.30 13.40
CA GLU A 313 -43.48 -11.77 13.31
C GLU A 313 -43.99 -12.23 11.92
N ASP A 314 -44.45 -11.31 11.09
CA ASP A 314 -45.00 -11.61 9.76
C ASP A 314 -43.85 -11.90 8.77
N ALA A 315 -43.71 -13.16 8.36
CA ALA A 315 -42.67 -13.61 7.44
C ALA A 315 -42.87 -13.14 5.97
N SER A 316 -44.06 -12.62 5.64
CA SER A 316 -44.33 -12.09 4.30
C SER A 316 -43.77 -10.68 4.08
N VAL A 317 -43.29 -10.02 5.14
CA VAL A 317 -42.76 -8.64 5.10
C VAL A 317 -41.25 -8.66 5.36
N ILE A 318 -40.48 -8.11 4.43
CA ILE A 318 -39.04 -7.89 4.58
C ILE A 318 -38.84 -6.64 5.46
N LYS A 319 -38.00 -6.76 6.49
CA LYS A 319 -37.71 -5.70 7.46
C LYS A 319 -36.26 -5.32 7.41
#